data_7c55fe064b5ae0d8682f585edcedb545
#
_entry.id   7c55fe064b5ae0d8682f585edcedb545
#
_cell.length_a   1.000
_cell.length_b   1.000
_cell.length_c   1.000
_cell.angle_alpha   90.00
_cell.angle_beta   90.00
_cell.angle_gamma   90.00
#
_symmetry.space_group_name_H-M   'P 1'
#
loop_
_entity.id
_entity.type
_entity.pdbx_description
1 polymer ?
#
loop_
_entity_poly.entity_id
_entity_poly.type
_entity_poly.pdbx_seq_one_letter_code
_entity_poly.pdbx_strand_id
1 'polypeptide(L)'
;AVEPGDYTAIAGQLTFAGTDGETQPITVSIIDDNLIEATERLFIDLSNLSTTLIAINDHQGNINITDNDNIPGVTGISFENDNITVDEAAGTATINVLLTGNVQDGFTLDYTTNNDSAVEPDDYTTNSGQLTFAGTDGEVHPITVSIIDDTLIEFTESLFVDLSDLSTTLIAINDNRGTINITDNDADPSLYGVQFDIN
;
A
#
# COMPACT_ATOMS: atom_id res chain seq x y z
N ALA A 1 9.81 19.01 -6.04
CA ALA A 1 11.13 18.42 -5.77
C ALA A 1 11.80 19.18 -4.63
N VAL A 2 12.45 18.47 -3.75
CA VAL A 2 13.04 18.97 -2.49
C VAL A 2 14.54 18.66 -2.46
N GLU A 3 15.36 19.69 -2.19
CA GLU A 3 16.77 19.49 -1.93
C GLU A 3 16.99 19.09 -0.45
N PRO A 4 17.88 18.15 -0.14
CA PRO A 4 18.72 17.33 -1.03
C PRO A 4 18.12 15.97 -1.37
N GLY A 5 16.80 15.76 -1.23
CA GLY A 5 16.14 14.49 -1.52
C GLY A 5 16.25 14.14 -3.02
N ASP A 6 15.73 15.00 -3.87
CA ASP A 6 15.47 14.69 -5.28
C ASP A 6 16.54 15.24 -6.23
N TYR A 7 17.26 16.27 -5.82
CA TYR A 7 18.30 16.90 -6.63
C TYR A 7 19.33 17.65 -5.80
N THR A 8 20.44 17.99 -6.42
CA THR A 8 21.45 18.88 -5.82
C THR A 8 21.26 20.29 -6.38
N ALA A 9 21.02 21.27 -5.50
CA ALA A 9 20.90 22.67 -5.90
C ALA A 9 22.17 23.18 -6.56
N ILE A 10 21.99 23.97 -7.61
CA ILE A 10 23.09 24.59 -8.35
C ILE A 10 22.92 26.09 -8.42
N ALA A 11 24.03 26.79 -8.40
CA ALA A 11 24.09 28.21 -8.74
C ALA A 11 25.37 28.47 -9.51
N GLY A 12 25.31 29.40 -10.46
CA GLY A 12 26.47 29.71 -11.30
C GLY A 12 26.22 30.88 -12.22
N GLN A 13 27.15 31.11 -13.08
CA GLN A 13 27.09 32.16 -14.10
C GLN A 13 27.26 31.58 -15.51
N LEU A 14 26.37 31.92 -16.40
CA LEU A 14 26.47 31.61 -17.82
C LEU A 14 27.21 32.76 -18.53
N THR A 15 28.14 32.44 -19.41
CA THR A 15 28.87 33.41 -20.20
C THR A 15 28.57 33.19 -21.67
N PHE A 16 28.06 34.23 -22.33
CA PHE A 16 27.75 34.23 -23.75
C PHE A 16 28.75 35.10 -24.53
N ALA A 17 29.23 34.61 -25.65
CA ALA A 17 30.10 35.34 -26.54
C ALA A 17 29.34 36.40 -27.38
N GLY A 18 28.02 36.35 -27.39
CA GLY A 18 27.15 37.28 -28.11
C GLY A 18 26.90 36.92 -29.57
N THR A 19 27.05 35.65 -29.94
CA THR A 19 26.76 35.09 -31.26
C THR A 19 25.32 34.71 -31.39
N ASP A 20 24.67 34.93 -32.52
CA ASP A 20 23.31 34.50 -32.77
C ASP A 20 23.19 32.97 -32.70
N GLY A 21 22.14 32.46 -31.99
CA GLY A 21 21.91 31.04 -31.80
C GLY A 21 22.81 30.37 -30.75
N GLU A 22 23.61 31.12 -30.00
CA GLU A 22 24.45 30.56 -28.93
C GLU A 22 23.61 29.95 -27.81
N THR A 23 23.95 28.72 -27.36
CA THR A 23 23.33 28.01 -26.25
C THR A 23 24.34 27.71 -25.16
N GLN A 24 23.90 27.80 -23.91
CA GLN A 24 24.68 27.42 -22.75
C GLN A 24 23.91 26.36 -21.92
N PRO A 25 24.47 25.17 -21.62
CA PRO A 25 23.81 24.16 -20.88
C PRO A 25 23.80 24.49 -19.39
N ILE A 26 22.69 24.14 -18.73
CA ILE A 26 22.57 24.07 -17.27
C ILE A 26 22.34 22.62 -16.90
N THR A 27 23.23 22.05 -16.10
CA THR A 27 23.12 20.64 -15.67
C THR A 27 22.77 20.58 -14.19
N VAL A 28 21.69 19.85 -13.87
CA VAL A 28 21.27 19.55 -12.50
C VAL A 28 21.49 18.06 -12.25
N SER A 29 22.09 17.71 -11.12
CA SER A 29 22.22 16.33 -10.68
C SER A 29 20.93 15.91 -10.02
N ILE A 30 20.29 14.88 -10.55
CA ILE A 30 19.12 14.23 -9.97
C ILE A 30 19.62 13.12 -9.03
N ILE A 31 18.94 12.94 -7.91
CA ILE A 31 19.21 11.90 -6.91
C ILE A 31 18.20 10.82 -7.11
N ASP A 32 18.66 9.58 -7.26
CA ASP A 32 17.88 8.36 -7.36
C ASP A 32 17.85 7.70 -5.98
N ASP A 33 16.68 7.32 -5.49
CA ASP A 33 16.53 6.64 -4.21
C ASP A 33 15.60 5.40 -4.34
N ASN A 34 14.86 5.00 -3.33
CA ASN A 34 13.92 3.88 -3.37
C ASN A 34 12.54 4.26 -2.82
N LEU A 35 12.20 5.55 -2.88
CA LEU A 35 10.92 6.07 -2.41
C LEU A 35 9.96 6.23 -3.59
N ILE A 36 8.83 5.58 -3.53
CA ILE A 36 7.75 5.70 -4.53
C ILE A 36 7.09 7.06 -4.38
N GLU A 37 7.23 7.89 -5.39
CA GLU A 37 6.84 9.30 -5.37
C GLU A 37 5.97 9.71 -6.56
N ALA A 38 5.30 10.83 -6.41
CA ALA A 38 4.65 11.48 -7.55
C ALA A 38 5.69 12.19 -8.42
N THR A 39 5.36 12.40 -9.70
CA THR A 39 6.18 13.27 -10.56
C THR A 39 6.32 14.65 -9.95
N GLU A 40 7.54 15.07 -9.71
CA GLU A 40 7.88 16.32 -9.07
C GLU A 40 8.48 17.33 -10.04
N ARG A 41 8.62 18.57 -9.59
CA ARG A 41 9.14 19.66 -10.43
C ARG A 41 10.12 20.52 -9.67
N LEU A 42 11.23 20.85 -10.32
CA LEU A 42 12.14 21.92 -9.90
C LEU A 42 12.16 23.05 -10.93
N PHE A 43 12.52 24.22 -10.46
CA PHE A 43 12.64 25.41 -11.30
C PHE A 43 14.07 25.92 -11.33
N ILE A 44 14.46 26.49 -12.47
CA ILE A 44 15.75 27.13 -12.70
C ILE A 44 15.47 28.58 -13.08
N ASP A 45 15.94 29.51 -12.28
CA ASP A 45 15.73 30.95 -12.51
C ASP A 45 16.98 31.59 -13.10
N LEU A 46 16.79 32.34 -14.16
CA LEU A 46 17.80 33.20 -14.75
C LEU A 46 17.63 34.63 -14.24
N SER A 47 18.72 35.24 -13.79
CA SER A 47 18.73 36.60 -13.24
C SER A 47 20.04 37.34 -13.51
N ASN A 48 20.10 38.60 -13.12
CA ASN A 48 21.33 39.42 -13.10
C ASN A 48 22.05 39.51 -14.42
N LEU A 49 21.30 39.79 -15.51
CA LEU A 49 21.90 40.05 -16.83
C LEU A 49 22.86 41.26 -16.75
N SER A 50 24.10 41.05 -17.17
CA SER A 50 25.18 42.06 -17.05
C SER A 50 25.12 43.19 -18.10
N THR A 51 24.19 43.14 -19.03
CA THR A 51 24.04 44.17 -20.10
C THR A 51 22.59 44.68 -20.12
N THR A 52 22.41 45.90 -20.57
CA THR A 52 21.12 46.53 -20.81
C THR A 52 20.70 46.53 -22.30
N LEU A 53 21.54 45.96 -23.18
CA LEU A 53 21.29 45.91 -24.62
C LEU A 53 20.26 44.88 -25.05
N ILE A 54 20.08 43.86 -24.20
CA ILE A 54 19.10 42.77 -24.37
C ILE A 54 18.35 42.56 -23.06
N ALA A 55 17.30 41.74 -23.10
CA ALA A 55 16.54 41.35 -21.92
C ALA A 55 16.47 39.82 -21.82
N ILE A 56 16.21 39.31 -20.62
CA ILE A 56 15.81 37.92 -20.40
C ILE A 56 14.32 37.87 -20.72
N ASN A 57 13.93 37.22 -21.80
CA ASN A 57 12.54 37.12 -22.24
C ASN A 57 11.80 36.00 -21.50
N ASP A 58 12.51 34.92 -21.19
CA ASP A 58 12.04 33.82 -20.36
C ASP A 58 13.07 33.56 -19.26
N HIS A 59 12.70 33.82 -18.02
CA HIS A 59 13.61 33.79 -16.90
C HIS A 59 13.48 32.55 -16.03
N GLN A 60 12.53 31.62 -16.33
CA GLN A 60 12.31 30.42 -15.54
C GLN A 60 12.14 29.20 -16.44
N GLY A 61 13.04 28.23 -16.29
CA GLY A 61 12.91 26.88 -16.81
C GLY A 61 12.37 25.92 -15.75
N ASN A 62 11.81 24.79 -16.17
CA ASN A 62 11.42 23.72 -15.28
C ASN A 62 11.94 22.37 -15.75
N ILE A 63 12.20 21.48 -14.78
CA ILE A 63 12.53 20.07 -14.99
C ILE A 63 11.51 19.26 -14.21
N ASN A 64 10.91 18.25 -14.86
CA ASN A 64 10.08 17.26 -14.18
C ASN A 64 10.97 16.06 -13.86
N ILE A 65 10.90 15.59 -12.62
CA ILE A 65 11.53 14.37 -12.14
C ILE A 65 10.44 13.32 -12.02
N THR A 66 10.62 12.17 -12.66
CA THR A 66 9.69 11.04 -12.60
C THR A 66 10.28 9.94 -11.76
N ASP A 67 9.44 9.33 -10.94
CA ASP A 67 9.77 8.17 -10.13
C ASP A 67 9.97 6.90 -10.98
N ASN A 68 10.87 6.01 -10.55
CA ASN A 68 11.18 4.72 -11.19
C ASN A 68 11.04 3.52 -10.21
N ASP A 69 10.58 3.73 -8.98
CA ASP A 69 10.56 2.73 -7.90
C ASP A 69 9.25 1.95 -7.79
N ASN A 70 8.17 2.46 -8.38
CA ASN A 70 6.91 1.72 -8.42
C ASN A 70 6.99 0.55 -9.43
N ILE A 71 7.04 -0.69 -8.94
CA ILE A 71 7.01 -1.91 -9.75
C ILE A 71 5.59 -2.49 -9.71
N PRO A 72 4.78 -2.32 -10.77
CA PRO A 72 3.39 -2.78 -10.80
C PRO A 72 3.25 -4.28 -10.46
N GLY A 73 2.34 -4.60 -9.54
CA GLY A 73 2.08 -5.96 -9.08
C GLY A 73 3.10 -6.51 -8.06
N VAL A 74 4.12 -5.72 -7.71
CA VAL A 74 5.10 -6.04 -6.66
C VAL A 74 4.99 -5.04 -5.52
N THR A 75 5.19 -3.75 -5.81
CA THR A 75 4.99 -2.68 -4.82
C THR A 75 3.49 -2.44 -4.63
N GLY A 76 3.07 -2.25 -3.38
CA GLY A 76 1.68 -2.00 -3.04
C GLY A 76 1.20 -2.77 -1.82
N ILE A 77 -0.11 -2.83 -1.68
CA ILE A 77 -0.79 -3.51 -0.58
C ILE A 77 -1.21 -4.91 -0.98
N SER A 78 -0.95 -5.88 -0.10
CA SER A 78 -1.42 -7.26 -0.20
C SER A 78 -1.69 -7.85 1.18
N PHE A 79 -2.35 -9.00 1.22
CA PHE A 79 -2.31 -9.82 2.44
C PHE A 79 -0.94 -10.52 2.54
N GLU A 80 -0.40 -10.64 3.76
CA GLU A 80 0.80 -11.44 4.03
C GLU A 80 0.54 -12.94 3.77
N ASN A 81 -0.66 -13.39 4.16
CA ASN A 81 -1.25 -14.68 3.82
C ASN A 81 -2.74 -14.42 3.51
N ASP A 82 -3.14 -14.59 2.30
CA ASP A 82 -4.50 -14.34 1.81
C ASP A 82 -5.53 -15.42 2.22
N ASN A 83 -5.05 -16.53 2.80
CA ASN A 83 -5.87 -17.66 3.21
C ASN A 83 -5.36 -18.23 4.54
N ILE A 84 -6.11 -18.01 5.61
CA ILE A 84 -5.80 -18.52 6.95
C ILE A 84 -6.92 -19.47 7.43
N THR A 85 -6.57 -20.34 8.36
CA THR A 85 -7.53 -21.26 9.01
C THR A 85 -7.40 -21.14 10.52
N VAL A 86 -8.52 -21.04 11.20
CA VAL A 86 -8.63 -21.00 12.66
C VAL A 86 -9.66 -22.02 13.13
N ASP A 87 -9.51 -22.49 14.34
CA ASP A 87 -10.51 -23.25 15.07
C ASP A 87 -11.49 -22.27 15.72
N GLU A 88 -12.80 -22.57 15.74
CA GLU A 88 -13.79 -21.65 16.32
C GLU A 88 -13.54 -21.38 17.81
N ALA A 89 -13.04 -22.38 18.56
CA ALA A 89 -12.64 -22.20 19.97
C ALA A 89 -11.49 -21.20 20.17
N ALA A 90 -10.81 -20.76 19.11
CA ALA A 90 -9.81 -19.70 19.20
C ALA A 90 -10.42 -18.34 19.57
N GLY A 91 -11.71 -18.14 19.30
CA GLY A 91 -12.46 -16.92 19.60
C GLY A 91 -12.07 -15.71 18.78
N THR A 92 -10.94 -15.74 18.08
CA THR A 92 -10.47 -14.68 17.17
C THR A 92 -9.62 -15.24 16.05
N ALA A 93 -9.72 -14.61 14.87
CA ALA A 93 -8.82 -14.79 13.73
C ALA A 93 -8.10 -13.49 13.41
N THR A 94 -6.82 -13.56 13.07
CA THR A 94 -6.06 -12.38 12.66
C THR A 94 -5.43 -12.61 11.29
N ILE A 95 -5.72 -11.72 10.35
CA ILE A 95 -5.13 -11.67 9.02
C ILE A 95 -4.32 -10.37 8.87
N ASN A 96 -3.13 -10.46 8.31
CA ASN A 96 -2.21 -9.33 8.23
C ASN A 96 -2.22 -8.71 6.83
N VAL A 97 -2.21 -7.39 6.79
CA VAL A 97 -2.05 -6.58 5.57
C VAL A 97 -0.64 -6.02 5.54
N LEU A 98 0.07 -6.25 4.45
CA LEU A 98 1.47 -5.91 4.23
C LEU A 98 1.61 -4.80 3.17
N LEU A 99 2.46 -3.82 3.45
CA LEU A 99 2.97 -2.88 2.47
C LEU A 99 4.32 -3.37 1.92
N THR A 100 4.45 -3.43 0.60
CA THR A 100 5.73 -3.66 -0.09
C THR A 100 6.13 -2.39 -0.84
N GLY A 101 7.33 -1.88 -0.57
CA GLY A 101 7.90 -0.64 -1.10
C GLY A 101 7.78 0.54 -0.14
N ASN A 102 8.72 1.48 -0.25
CA ASN A 102 8.65 2.75 0.47
C ASN A 102 7.77 3.71 -0.33
N VAL A 103 6.78 4.32 0.32
CA VAL A 103 5.81 5.22 -0.33
C VAL A 103 5.92 6.59 0.31
N GLN A 104 6.05 7.63 -0.51
CA GLN A 104 6.07 9.01 -0.04
C GLN A 104 4.77 9.32 0.71
N ASP A 105 4.90 9.94 1.87
CA ASP A 105 3.83 10.24 2.80
C ASP A 105 3.11 8.98 3.34
N GLY A 106 2.28 9.15 4.34
CA GLY A 106 1.40 8.09 4.83
C GLY A 106 0.10 8.05 4.04
N PHE A 107 -0.60 6.91 4.13
CA PHE A 107 -1.89 6.72 3.49
C PHE A 107 -2.82 5.87 4.34
N THR A 108 -4.08 5.80 3.95
CA THR A 108 -5.10 4.99 4.61
C THR A 108 -5.71 3.99 3.64
N LEU A 109 -6.24 2.89 4.20
CA LEU A 109 -6.87 1.79 3.50
C LEU A 109 -8.06 1.30 4.33
N ASP A 110 -9.22 1.17 3.73
CA ASP A 110 -10.41 0.65 4.39
C ASP A 110 -10.50 -0.87 4.24
N TYR A 111 -11.09 -1.53 5.25
CA TYR A 111 -11.38 -2.96 5.20
C TYR A 111 -12.79 -3.27 5.72
N THR A 112 -13.35 -4.38 5.26
CA THR A 112 -14.62 -4.92 5.75
C THR A 112 -14.65 -6.43 5.65
N THR A 113 -15.30 -7.09 6.63
CA THR A 113 -15.61 -8.52 6.54
C THR A 113 -16.94 -8.75 5.81
N ASN A 114 -17.03 -9.83 5.04
CA ASN A 114 -18.20 -10.23 4.29
C ASN A 114 -18.46 -11.73 4.44
N ASN A 115 -19.75 -12.11 4.49
CA ASN A 115 -20.15 -13.51 4.52
C ASN A 115 -19.71 -14.25 3.24
N ASP A 116 -19.30 -15.51 3.42
CA ASP A 116 -19.24 -16.53 2.40
C ASP A 116 -20.12 -17.70 2.84
N SER A 117 -19.55 -18.82 3.31
CA SER A 117 -20.32 -19.88 3.98
C SER A 117 -20.53 -19.56 5.47
N ALA A 118 -19.54 -18.96 6.12
CA ALA A 118 -19.71 -18.41 7.47
C ALA A 118 -20.60 -17.16 7.44
N VAL A 119 -21.55 -17.06 8.36
CA VAL A 119 -22.64 -16.08 8.37
C VAL A 119 -22.67 -15.30 9.68
N GLU A 120 -22.59 -13.98 9.58
CA GLU A 120 -22.80 -13.09 10.73
C GLU A 120 -24.29 -13.07 11.12
N PRO A 121 -24.69 -13.12 12.39
CA PRO A 121 -23.83 -13.14 13.58
C PRO A 121 -23.56 -14.53 14.17
N ASP A 122 -23.85 -15.61 13.46
CA ASP A 122 -23.80 -16.96 14.02
C ASP A 122 -22.35 -17.44 14.18
N ASP A 123 -21.49 -17.25 13.18
CA ASP A 123 -20.12 -17.78 13.13
C ASP A 123 -19.04 -16.75 13.44
N TYR A 124 -19.32 -15.47 13.22
CA TYR A 124 -18.39 -14.38 13.49
C TYR A 124 -19.11 -13.04 13.71
N THR A 125 -18.38 -12.07 14.22
CA THR A 125 -18.87 -10.68 14.31
C THR A 125 -18.28 -9.84 13.20
N THR A 126 -19.15 -9.16 12.41
CA THR A 126 -18.74 -8.22 11.36
C THR A 126 -17.71 -7.22 11.89
N ASN A 127 -16.64 -7.03 11.15
CA ASN A 127 -15.61 -6.03 11.44
C ASN A 127 -15.33 -5.19 10.20
N SER A 128 -15.24 -3.87 10.40
CA SER A 128 -14.85 -2.91 9.37
C SER A 128 -14.08 -1.77 10.01
N GLY A 129 -13.17 -1.19 9.27
CA GLY A 129 -12.36 -0.09 9.78
C GLY A 129 -11.39 0.44 8.75
N GLN A 130 -10.45 1.23 9.24
CA GLN A 130 -9.42 1.85 8.43
C GLN A 130 -8.04 1.55 9.01
N LEU A 131 -7.12 1.11 8.17
CA LEU A 131 -5.70 0.97 8.47
C LEU A 131 -4.97 2.25 8.06
N THR A 132 -3.96 2.64 8.82
CA THR A 132 -3.13 3.81 8.53
C THR A 132 -1.68 3.36 8.41
N PHE A 133 -1.10 3.54 7.25
CA PHE A 133 0.28 3.21 6.93
C PHE A 133 1.15 4.47 6.98
N ALA A 134 2.35 4.35 7.53
CA ALA A 134 3.35 5.40 7.50
C ALA A 134 4.09 5.47 6.15
N GLY A 135 3.98 4.43 5.33
CA GLY A 135 4.61 4.32 4.02
C GLY A 135 5.98 3.65 4.03
N THR A 136 6.32 2.92 5.09
CA THR A 136 7.62 2.21 5.21
C THR A 136 7.52 0.79 4.67
N ASP A 137 8.48 0.38 3.84
CA ASP A 137 8.55 -0.99 3.31
C ASP A 137 8.53 -2.04 4.44
N GLY A 138 7.73 -3.08 4.24
CA GLY A 138 7.53 -4.15 5.22
C GLY A 138 6.59 -3.79 6.37
N GLU A 139 5.88 -2.65 6.34
CA GLU A 139 4.89 -2.29 7.35
C GLU A 139 3.70 -3.26 7.30
N VAL A 140 3.30 -3.78 8.48
CA VAL A 140 2.23 -4.78 8.63
C VAL A 140 1.16 -4.27 9.58
N HIS A 141 -0.11 -4.39 9.17
CA HIS A 141 -1.27 -4.07 10.00
C HIS A 141 -2.19 -5.28 10.15
N PRO A 142 -2.48 -5.71 11.40
CA PRO A 142 -3.39 -6.83 11.67
C PRO A 142 -4.85 -6.39 11.57
N ILE A 143 -5.69 -7.24 10.97
CA ILE A 143 -7.14 -7.19 11.06
C ILE A 143 -7.58 -8.40 11.89
N THR A 144 -8.21 -8.13 13.04
CA THR A 144 -8.67 -9.18 13.96
C THR A 144 -10.19 -9.28 13.90
N VAL A 145 -10.70 -10.48 13.63
CA VAL A 145 -12.13 -10.80 13.55
C VAL A 145 -12.48 -11.67 14.75
N SER A 146 -13.58 -11.35 15.44
CA SER A 146 -14.14 -12.21 16.51
C SER A 146 -14.87 -13.40 15.89
N ILE A 147 -14.46 -14.60 16.25
CA ILE A 147 -15.07 -15.86 15.86
C ILE A 147 -15.98 -16.32 17.01
N ILE A 148 -17.11 -16.92 16.69
CA ILE A 148 -18.10 -17.39 17.65
C ILE A 148 -17.97 -18.90 17.75
N ASP A 149 -17.76 -19.38 18.95
CA ASP A 149 -17.70 -20.81 19.33
C ASP A 149 -19.07 -21.21 19.85
N ASP A 150 -19.67 -22.24 19.29
CA ASP A 150 -20.99 -22.74 19.76
C ASP A 150 -20.96 -24.25 20.08
N THR A 151 -21.96 -25.01 19.83
CA THR A 151 -22.02 -26.46 20.10
C THR A 151 -22.67 -27.22 18.93
N LEU A 152 -22.81 -26.59 17.79
CA LEU A 152 -23.31 -27.21 16.56
C LEU A 152 -22.13 -27.87 15.82
N ILE A 153 -22.40 -29.08 15.32
CA ILE A 153 -21.42 -29.75 14.46
C ILE A 153 -21.57 -29.22 13.04
N GLU A 154 -20.53 -28.61 12.55
CA GLU A 154 -20.55 -27.91 11.27
C GLU A 154 -19.44 -28.38 10.33
N PHE A 155 -19.54 -27.97 9.08
CA PHE A 155 -18.42 -28.11 8.14
C PHE A 155 -17.51 -26.90 8.29
N THR A 156 -16.26 -27.03 7.83
CA THR A 156 -15.39 -25.86 7.68
C THR A 156 -16.07 -24.79 6.83
N GLU A 157 -16.17 -23.61 7.38
CA GLU A 157 -16.80 -22.45 6.78
C GLU A 157 -15.80 -21.37 6.48
N SER A 158 -16.18 -20.35 5.72
CA SER A 158 -15.30 -19.25 5.34
C SER A 158 -16.01 -17.92 5.32
N LEU A 159 -15.25 -16.86 5.64
CA LEU A 159 -15.62 -15.47 5.44
C LEU A 159 -14.52 -14.74 4.66
N PHE A 160 -14.87 -13.63 4.05
CA PHE A 160 -13.94 -12.77 3.33
C PHE A 160 -13.58 -11.52 4.15
N VAL A 161 -12.36 -11.06 3.93
CA VAL A 161 -11.90 -9.72 4.34
C VAL A 161 -11.53 -8.98 3.07
N ASP A 162 -12.29 -7.94 2.74
CA ASP A 162 -12.08 -7.13 1.54
C ASP A 162 -11.38 -5.81 1.90
N LEU A 163 -10.39 -5.43 1.07
CA LEU A 163 -9.66 -4.16 1.14
C LEU A 163 -10.18 -3.20 0.08
N SER A 164 -10.36 -1.93 0.44
CA SER A 164 -10.89 -0.90 -0.44
C SER A 164 -10.37 0.51 -0.09
N ASP A 165 -10.76 1.49 -0.89
CA ASP A 165 -10.59 2.92 -0.61
C ASP A 165 -9.16 3.34 -0.21
N LEU A 166 -8.18 2.82 -0.96
CA LEU A 166 -6.78 3.23 -0.83
C LEU A 166 -6.66 4.74 -1.11
N SER A 167 -6.17 5.52 -0.14
CA SER A 167 -6.15 6.99 -0.21
C SER A 167 -5.00 7.57 -1.04
N THR A 168 -4.03 6.76 -1.47
CA THR A 168 -2.95 7.16 -2.37
C THR A 168 -3.15 6.60 -3.78
N THR A 169 -2.58 7.28 -4.78
CA THR A 169 -2.52 6.81 -6.18
C THR A 169 -1.13 6.35 -6.58
N LEU A 170 -0.17 6.39 -5.66
CA LEU A 170 1.23 6.02 -5.92
C LEU A 170 1.42 4.52 -6.07
N ILE A 171 0.60 3.73 -5.36
CA ILE A 171 0.61 2.26 -5.37
C ILE A 171 -0.80 1.72 -5.62
N ALA A 172 -0.92 0.42 -5.74
CA ALA A 172 -2.20 -0.29 -5.90
C ALA A 172 -2.43 -1.28 -4.75
N ILE A 173 -3.67 -1.74 -4.60
CA ILE A 173 -3.99 -2.97 -3.87
C ILE A 173 -3.75 -4.12 -4.83
N ASN A 174 -2.70 -4.91 -4.59
CA ASN A 174 -2.30 -6.03 -5.44
C ASN A 174 -3.16 -7.28 -5.18
N ASP A 175 -3.60 -7.42 -3.92
CA ASP A 175 -4.54 -8.46 -3.49
C ASP A 175 -5.57 -7.81 -2.55
N ASN A 176 -6.81 -7.77 -3.00
CA ASN A 176 -7.88 -7.05 -2.31
C ASN A 176 -8.82 -7.95 -1.49
N ARG A 177 -8.60 -9.28 -1.47
CA ARG A 177 -9.46 -10.20 -0.73
C ARG A 177 -8.68 -11.28 -0.01
N GLY A 178 -8.80 -11.33 1.31
CA GLY A 178 -8.36 -12.43 2.15
C GLY A 178 -9.51 -13.35 2.54
N THR A 179 -9.19 -14.60 2.85
CA THR A 179 -10.15 -15.63 3.28
C THR A 179 -9.76 -16.13 4.67
N ILE A 180 -10.73 -16.18 5.59
CA ILE A 180 -10.60 -16.82 6.88
C ILE A 180 -11.48 -18.07 6.87
N ASN A 181 -10.89 -19.25 7.07
CA ASN A 181 -11.60 -20.50 7.23
C ASN A 181 -11.75 -20.79 8.71
N ILE A 182 -12.95 -21.17 9.12
CA ILE A 182 -13.32 -21.55 10.50
C ILE A 182 -13.55 -23.05 10.51
N THR A 183 -12.83 -23.77 11.37
CA THR A 183 -13.02 -25.19 11.57
C THR A 183 -13.79 -25.45 12.86
N ASP A 184 -14.76 -26.36 12.77
CA ASP A 184 -15.56 -26.84 13.90
C ASP A 184 -14.72 -27.69 14.88
N ASN A 185 -14.92 -27.48 16.16
CA ASN A 185 -14.27 -28.23 17.24
C ASN A 185 -15.23 -29.18 17.97
N ASP A 186 -16.51 -29.20 17.58
CA ASP A 186 -17.54 -29.98 18.25
C ASP A 186 -17.55 -31.44 17.78
N ALA A 187 -17.70 -32.33 18.73
CA ALA A 187 -17.75 -33.75 18.47
C ALA A 187 -19.19 -34.27 18.65
N ASP A 188 -19.67 -35.04 17.67
CA ASP A 188 -20.92 -35.79 17.84
C ASP A 188 -20.75 -36.86 18.90
N PRO A 189 -21.30 -36.66 20.14
CA PRO A 189 -21.19 -37.64 21.20
C PRO A 189 -21.93 -38.96 20.86
N SER A 190 -22.80 -38.96 19.84
CA SER A 190 -23.52 -40.14 19.40
C SER A 190 -22.67 -41.08 18.55
N LEU A 191 -21.61 -40.59 17.91
CA LEU A 191 -20.69 -41.42 17.12
C LEU A 191 -19.75 -42.27 17.98
N TYR A 192 -19.57 -41.95 19.25
CA TYR A 192 -18.75 -42.72 20.19
C TYR A 192 -19.51 -43.87 20.90
N GLY A 193 -20.79 -44.07 20.58
CA GLY A 193 -21.67 -44.97 21.32
C GLY A 193 -22.39 -46.04 20.50
N VAL A 194 -22.19 -46.19 19.20
CA VAL A 194 -22.88 -47.22 18.41
C VAL A 194 -22.16 -48.56 18.60
N GLN A 195 -22.53 -49.30 19.66
CA GLN A 195 -22.23 -50.73 19.75
C GLN A 195 -23.37 -51.52 19.08
N PHE A 196 -23.04 -52.28 18.04
CA PHE A 196 -23.93 -53.32 17.54
C PHE A 196 -23.87 -54.49 18.53
N ASP A 197 -24.94 -54.70 19.29
CA ASP A 197 -25.13 -55.89 20.07
C ASP A 197 -25.66 -57.00 19.15
N ILE A 198 -24.77 -57.91 18.72
CA ILE A 198 -25.12 -59.09 17.94
C ILE A 198 -25.38 -60.23 18.93
N ASN A 199 -26.67 -60.45 19.24
CA ASN A 199 -27.14 -61.70 19.89
C ASN A 199 -27.34 -62.79 18.85
#